data_d54953e4eff75c02e6de8ce92a6be924
#
_entry.id   d54953e4eff75c02e6de8ce92a6be924
#
_cell.length_a   1.000
_cell.length_b   1.000
_cell.length_c   1.000
_cell.angle_alpha   90.00
_cell.angle_beta   90.00
_cell.angle_gamma   90.00
#
_symmetry.space_group_name_H-M   'P 1'
#
loop_
_entity.id
_entity.type
_entity.pdbx_description
1 polymer ?
#
loop_
_entity_poly.entity_id
_entity_poly.type
_entity_poly.pdbx_seq_one_letter_code
_entity_poly.pdbx_strand_id
1 'polypeptide(L)'
;MRTFELRVYTLRTKEARDFYMKQVYPRHLTSFPLFGIEAHGIWTAKEDVEPQAFVLVSYAAGEEPGEVVRRYTQSTEFAEEIKGWDASNIVSVESTILIPSTSSPLQ
;
A
#
# COMPACT_ATOMS: atom_id res chain seq x y z
N MET A 1 6.61 -6.58 18.23
CA MET A 1 7.17 -6.79 16.87
C MET A 1 6.17 -6.32 15.84
N ARG A 2 6.60 -5.49 14.91
CA ARG A 2 5.75 -5.06 13.80
C ARG A 2 5.63 -6.17 12.77
N THR A 3 4.52 -6.22 12.06
CA THR A 3 4.39 -7.00 10.84
C THR A 3 4.47 -6.08 9.65
N PHE A 4 4.98 -6.59 8.54
CA PHE A 4 5.12 -5.84 7.30
C PHE A 4 4.24 -6.47 6.24
N GLU A 5 3.87 -5.68 5.26
CA GLU A 5 3.16 -6.19 4.10
C GLU A 5 3.80 -5.65 2.83
N LEU A 6 4.20 -6.57 1.96
CA LEU A 6 4.63 -6.23 0.62
C LEU A 6 3.44 -6.41 -0.31
N ARG A 7 3.02 -5.33 -0.94
CA ARG A 7 1.92 -5.35 -1.91
C ARG A 7 2.44 -5.08 -3.30
N VAL A 8 1.98 -5.87 -4.25
CA VAL A 8 2.28 -5.64 -5.67
C VAL A 8 0.96 -5.35 -6.35
N TYR A 9 0.77 -4.10 -6.74
CA TYR A 9 -0.40 -3.66 -7.48
C TYR A 9 -0.11 -3.78 -8.97
N THR A 10 -1.00 -4.44 -9.71
CA THR A 10 -0.94 -4.43 -11.17
C THR A 10 -2.09 -3.56 -11.66
N LEU A 11 -1.77 -2.54 -12.42
CA LEU A 11 -2.73 -1.59 -12.97
C LEU A 11 -2.99 -1.91 -14.45
N ARG A 12 -4.01 -1.30 -15.04
CA ARG A 12 -4.36 -1.55 -16.45
C ARG A 12 -3.27 -1.06 -17.40
N THR A 13 -2.69 0.10 -17.09
CA THR A 13 -1.70 0.74 -17.95
C THR A 13 -0.63 1.37 -17.07
N LYS A 14 0.52 1.68 -17.69
CA LYS A 14 1.57 2.42 -16.98
C LYS A 14 1.13 3.82 -16.61
N GLU A 15 0.27 4.44 -17.43
CA GLU A 15 -0.29 5.77 -17.11
C GLU A 15 -1.16 5.72 -15.86
N ALA A 16 -2.02 4.72 -15.76
CA ALA A 16 -2.86 4.52 -14.57
C ALA A 16 -2.00 4.23 -13.34
N ARG A 17 -0.94 3.41 -13.51
CA ARG A 17 0.00 3.11 -12.44
C ARG A 17 0.69 4.38 -11.96
N ASP A 18 1.18 5.20 -12.86
CA ASP A 18 1.88 6.44 -12.50
C ASP A 18 0.93 7.42 -11.82
N PHE A 19 -0.30 7.53 -12.29
CA PHE A 19 -1.31 8.35 -11.65
C PHE A 19 -1.58 7.87 -10.22
N TYR A 20 -1.72 6.56 -10.03
CA TYR A 20 -1.96 5.99 -8.71
C TYR A 20 -0.81 6.33 -7.76
N MET A 21 0.44 6.13 -8.20
CA MET A 21 1.61 6.38 -7.37
C MET A 21 1.80 7.85 -7.03
N LYS A 22 1.53 8.74 -8.00
CA LYS A 22 1.87 10.17 -7.87
C LYS A 22 0.72 11.02 -7.35
N GLN A 23 -0.52 10.60 -7.60
CA GLN A 23 -1.69 11.42 -7.25
C GLN A 23 -2.56 10.78 -6.17
N VAL A 24 -2.75 9.47 -6.19
CA VAL A 24 -3.66 8.79 -5.26
C VAL A 24 -2.93 8.36 -4.00
N TYR A 25 -1.81 7.65 -4.15
CA TYR A 25 -1.10 7.09 -3.00
C TYR A 25 -0.62 8.14 -2.00
N PRO A 26 -0.12 9.30 -2.42
CA PRO A 26 0.25 10.35 -1.46
C PRO A 26 -0.89 10.77 -0.54
N ARG A 27 -2.14 10.68 -1.00
CA ARG A 27 -3.31 10.98 -0.16
C ARG A 27 -3.44 9.95 0.96
N HIS A 28 -3.16 8.68 0.67
CA HIS A 28 -3.19 7.62 1.69
C HIS A 28 -2.13 7.86 2.77
N LEU A 29 -0.97 8.39 2.39
CA LEU A 29 0.13 8.62 3.33
C LEU A 29 -0.26 9.57 4.46
N THR A 30 -1.15 10.52 4.20
CA THR A 30 -1.57 11.51 5.19
C THR A 30 -2.42 10.90 6.30
N SER A 31 -3.18 9.86 6.00
CA SER A 31 -4.09 9.25 6.97
C SER A 31 -3.55 7.95 7.58
N PHE A 32 -2.54 7.33 6.98
CA PHE A 32 -1.97 6.07 7.48
C PHE A 32 -1.65 6.10 8.98
N PRO A 33 -1.01 7.17 9.53
CA PRO A 33 -0.71 7.19 10.97
C PRO A 33 -1.93 7.08 11.86
N LEU A 34 -3.10 7.53 11.40
CA LEU A 34 -4.34 7.42 12.16
C LEU A 34 -4.76 5.96 12.37
N PHE A 35 -4.29 5.06 11.52
CA PHE A 35 -4.65 3.65 11.54
C PHE A 35 -3.48 2.76 11.97
N GLY A 36 -2.38 3.36 12.42
CA GLY A 36 -1.21 2.57 12.83
C GLY A 36 -0.46 1.96 11.66
N ILE A 37 -0.59 2.52 10.47
CA ILE A 37 0.11 2.07 9.26
C ILE A 37 1.29 3.00 9.03
N GLU A 38 2.46 2.42 8.76
CA GLU A 38 3.64 3.18 8.37
C GLU A 38 4.07 2.72 6.97
N ALA A 39 4.22 3.67 6.06
CA ALA A 39 4.69 3.38 4.71
C ALA A 39 6.21 3.50 4.67
N HIS A 40 6.87 2.50 4.10
CA HIS A 40 8.34 2.45 4.01
C HIS A 40 8.83 2.74 2.61
N GLY A 41 8.03 2.51 1.60
CA GLY A 41 8.40 2.82 0.25
C GLY A 41 7.36 2.44 -0.76
N ILE A 42 7.47 3.05 -1.93
CA ILE A 42 6.68 2.71 -3.11
C ILE A 42 7.61 2.79 -4.32
N TRP A 43 7.66 1.72 -5.09
CA TRP A 43 8.65 1.56 -6.15
C TRP A 43 8.04 1.00 -7.42
N THR A 44 8.74 1.19 -8.54
CA THR A 44 8.52 0.42 -9.76
C THR A 44 9.69 -0.53 -9.95
N ALA A 45 9.47 -1.62 -10.70
CA ALA A 45 10.57 -2.48 -11.09
C ALA A 45 11.49 -1.72 -12.04
N LYS A 46 12.79 -1.97 -11.96
CA LYS A 46 13.76 -1.30 -12.82
C LYS A 46 13.46 -1.51 -14.30
N GLU A 47 13.10 -2.75 -14.67
CA GLU A 47 12.81 -3.10 -16.07
C GLU A 47 11.45 -2.59 -16.53
N ASP A 48 10.52 -2.38 -15.57
CA ASP A 48 9.21 -1.78 -15.80
C ASP A 48 8.44 -2.41 -16.97
N VAL A 49 8.45 -3.74 -17.06
CA VAL A 49 7.76 -4.46 -18.11
C VAL A 49 6.25 -4.45 -17.88
N GLU A 50 5.83 -4.78 -16.66
CA GLU A 50 4.43 -4.80 -16.26
C GLU A 50 4.06 -3.49 -15.57
N PRO A 51 2.80 -3.00 -15.71
CA PRO A 51 2.37 -1.77 -15.05
C PRO A 51 2.13 -2.00 -13.55
N GLN A 52 3.20 -2.20 -12.79
CA GLN A 52 3.13 -2.57 -11.40
C GLN A 52 3.73 -1.51 -10.47
N ALA A 53 3.15 -1.43 -9.26
CA ALA A 53 3.69 -0.63 -8.16
C ALA A 53 3.95 -1.57 -6.98
N PHE A 54 5.12 -1.45 -6.38
CA PHE A 54 5.57 -2.26 -5.25
C PHE A 54 5.54 -1.37 -4.01
N VAL A 55 4.78 -1.79 -2.99
CA VAL A 55 4.57 -0.99 -1.78
C VAL A 55 4.95 -1.82 -0.57
N LEU A 56 5.73 -1.24 0.34
CA LEU A 56 6.05 -1.85 1.62
C LEU A 56 5.47 -0.98 2.73
N VAL A 57 4.60 -1.57 3.55
CA VAL A 57 4.04 -0.92 4.73
C VAL A 57 4.25 -1.80 5.95
N SER A 58 4.09 -1.22 7.14
CA SER A 58 4.08 -1.98 8.38
C SER A 58 2.88 -1.61 9.24
N TYR A 59 2.56 -2.49 10.18
CA TYR A 59 1.46 -2.36 11.11
C TYR A 59 2.00 -2.42 12.53
N ALA A 60 1.39 -1.66 13.44
CA ALA A 60 1.81 -1.61 14.82
C ALA A 60 1.80 -3.02 15.45
N ALA A 61 2.70 -3.24 16.41
CA ALA A 61 2.77 -4.51 17.13
C ALA A 61 1.40 -4.85 17.75
N GLY A 62 0.99 -6.11 17.60
CA GLY A 62 -0.28 -6.59 18.12
C GLY A 62 -1.48 -6.34 17.22
N GLU A 63 -1.31 -5.59 16.13
CA GLU A 63 -2.38 -5.35 15.16
C GLU A 63 -2.42 -6.46 14.12
N GLU A 64 -3.63 -6.87 13.75
CA GLU A 64 -3.84 -7.84 12.67
C GLU A 64 -4.00 -7.06 11.37
N PRO A 65 -3.10 -7.28 10.36
CA PRO A 65 -3.09 -6.47 9.14
C PRO A 65 -4.43 -6.39 8.41
N GLY A 66 -5.14 -7.52 8.27
CA GLY A 66 -6.43 -7.54 7.59
C GLY A 66 -7.47 -6.67 8.28
N GLU A 67 -7.48 -6.66 9.62
CA GLU A 67 -8.39 -5.82 10.40
C GLU A 67 -8.06 -4.35 10.24
N VAL A 68 -6.77 -4.00 10.23
CA VAL A 68 -6.34 -2.62 10.05
C VAL A 68 -6.77 -2.12 8.68
N VAL A 69 -6.52 -2.92 7.64
CA VAL A 69 -6.90 -2.56 6.27
C VAL A 69 -8.41 -2.41 6.15
N ARG A 70 -9.18 -3.31 6.78
CA ARG A 70 -10.64 -3.22 6.77
C ARG A 70 -11.12 -1.90 7.39
N ARG A 71 -10.59 -1.55 8.56
CA ARG A 71 -10.95 -0.27 9.22
C ARG A 71 -10.60 0.92 8.34
N TYR A 72 -9.41 0.89 7.74
CA TYR A 72 -8.96 1.98 6.88
C TYR A 72 -9.85 2.14 5.64
N THR A 73 -10.11 1.04 4.92
CA THR A 73 -10.89 1.10 3.69
C THR A 73 -12.36 1.42 3.91
N GLN A 74 -12.85 1.26 5.13
CA GLN A 74 -14.22 1.66 5.51
C GLN A 74 -14.28 3.07 6.08
N SER A 75 -13.15 3.77 6.21
CA SER A 75 -13.10 5.08 6.83
C SER A 75 -13.52 6.20 5.89
N THR A 76 -13.89 7.34 6.48
CA THR A 76 -14.18 8.55 5.71
C THR A 76 -12.92 9.09 5.05
N GLU A 77 -11.77 8.92 5.69
CA GLU A 77 -10.49 9.34 5.12
C GLU A 77 -10.24 8.63 3.79
N PHE A 78 -10.39 7.31 3.77
CA PHE A 78 -10.19 6.55 2.54
C PHE A 78 -11.16 6.97 1.45
N ALA A 79 -12.43 7.16 1.80
CA ALA A 79 -13.44 7.57 0.82
C ALA A 79 -13.08 8.90 0.16
N GLU A 80 -12.53 9.85 0.93
CA GLU A 80 -12.08 11.13 0.39
C GLU A 80 -10.86 10.96 -0.52
N GLU A 81 -9.94 10.08 -0.12
CA GLU A 81 -8.67 9.90 -0.83
C GLU A 81 -8.84 9.30 -2.22
N ILE A 82 -9.85 8.47 -2.41
CA ILE A 82 -10.08 7.81 -3.70
C ILE A 82 -11.04 8.58 -4.60
N LYS A 83 -11.52 9.74 -4.19
CA LYS A 83 -12.39 10.56 -5.05
C LYS A 83 -11.68 10.91 -6.34
N GLY A 84 -12.37 10.73 -7.46
CA GLY A 84 -11.81 10.98 -8.77
C GLY A 84 -10.91 9.87 -9.30
N TRP A 85 -10.80 8.77 -8.56
CA TRP A 85 -10.00 7.61 -8.96
C TRP A 85 -10.92 6.45 -9.32
N ASP A 86 -10.71 5.86 -10.49
CA ASP A 86 -11.43 4.67 -10.90
C ASP A 86 -10.66 3.44 -10.42
N ALA A 87 -11.14 2.83 -9.34
CA ALA A 87 -10.48 1.67 -8.73
C ALA A 87 -10.43 0.45 -9.66
N SER A 88 -11.26 0.41 -10.71
CA SER A 88 -11.20 -0.67 -11.69
C SER A 88 -9.88 -0.66 -12.49
N ASN A 89 -9.10 0.41 -12.40
CA ASN A 89 -7.75 0.43 -12.94
C ASN A 89 -6.79 -0.52 -12.22
N ILE A 90 -7.12 -0.93 -11.00
CA ILE A 90 -6.35 -1.94 -10.28
C ILE A 90 -6.83 -3.31 -10.75
N VAL A 91 -5.98 -4.01 -11.49
CA VAL A 91 -6.30 -5.33 -12.04
C VAL A 91 -6.14 -6.40 -10.97
N SER A 92 -5.06 -6.32 -10.19
CA SER A 92 -4.81 -7.28 -9.11
C SER A 92 -3.92 -6.67 -8.05
N VAL A 93 -4.01 -7.21 -6.84
CA VAL A 93 -3.11 -6.90 -5.73
C VAL A 93 -2.63 -8.20 -5.15
N GLU A 94 -1.32 -8.42 -5.17
CA GLU A 94 -0.70 -9.55 -4.48
C GLU A 94 -0.12 -9.03 -3.16
N SER A 95 -0.42 -9.75 -2.08
CA SER A 95 -0.01 -9.35 -0.73
C SER A 95 0.77 -10.48 -0.08
N THR A 96 1.91 -10.13 0.51
CA THR A 96 2.69 -11.05 1.34
C THR A 96 2.92 -10.39 2.68
N ILE A 97 2.47 -11.05 3.75
CA ILE A 97 2.73 -10.58 5.11
C ILE A 97 4.10 -11.10 5.53
N LEU A 98 4.93 -10.20 6.03
CA LEU A 98 6.32 -10.50 6.38
C LEU A 98 6.55 -10.23 7.86
N ILE A 99 7.33 -11.10 8.47
CA ILE A 99 7.76 -10.95 9.86
C ILE A 99 9.27 -10.77 9.82
N PRO A 100 9.81 -9.66 10.38
CA PRO A 100 11.25 -9.44 10.28
C PRO A 100 12.04 -10.48 11.06
N SER A 101 13.12 -10.96 10.46
CA SER A 101 14.12 -11.75 11.18
C SER A 101 14.78 -10.86 12.24
N THR A 102 15.27 -11.47 13.31
CA THR A 102 15.99 -10.72 14.35
C THR A 102 17.23 -10.01 13.79
N SER A 103 17.76 -10.48 12.66
CA SER A 103 18.91 -9.86 12.00
C SER A 103 18.52 -8.80 10.96
N SER A 104 17.23 -8.56 10.74
CA SER A 104 16.80 -7.59 9.75
C SER A 104 17.12 -6.16 10.21
N PRO A 105 17.77 -5.33 9.39
CA PRO A 105 17.96 -3.91 9.71
C PRO A 105 16.64 -3.17 9.93
N LEU A 106 15.59 -3.59 9.22
CA LEU A 106 14.26 -3.02 9.38
C LEU A 106 13.45 -3.98 10.26
N GLN A 107 13.03 -3.47 11.41
CA GLN A 107 12.30 -4.26 12.40
C GLN A 107 10.86 -3.80 12.53
#